data_ac6c3c3e342a72205b9bf64bf93ab094
#
_entry.id   ac6c3c3e342a72205b9bf64bf93ab094
#
_cell.length_a   1.000
_cell.length_b   1.000
_cell.length_c   1.000
_cell.angle_alpha   90.00
_cell.angle_beta   90.00
_cell.angle_gamma   90.00
#
_symmetry.space_group_name_H-M   'P 1'
#
loop_
_entity.id
_entity.type
_entity.pdbx_description
1 polymer ?
#
loop_
_entity_poly.entity_id
_entity_poly.type
_entity_poly.pdbx_seq_one_letter_code
_entity_poly.pdbx_strand_id
1 'polypeptide(L)'
;GTGGIMYPTVNGFLGSAAIQVIRQYSFDRACMGSCGIDMMDHTVTTLGVEDGLTKKAAIESSRHKYAVMEREKFYFNESYKFTQLDELDGIITDEFPDQSVQDMLDSLGVTLY
;
A
#
# COMPACT_ATOMS: atom_id res chain seq x y z
N GLY A 1 2.30 -4.78 -18.57
CA GLY A 1 2.27 -4.85 -17.46
C GLY A 1 1.84 -4.12 -16.62
N THR A 2 1.23 -4.50 -16.26
CA THR A 2 1.15 -3.84 -15.87
C THR A 2 1.47 -3.25 -14.68
N GLY A 3 1.71 -2.03 -14.80
CA GLY A 3 2.00 -1.06 -13.88
C GLY A 3 2.23 -1.52 -12.49
N GLY A 4 1.26 -1.49 -11.72
CA GLY A 4 1.40 -1.70 -10.31
C GLY A 4 1.75 -3.10 -9.88
N ILE A 5 1.78 -4.05 -10.78
CA ILE A 5 1.99 -5.43 -10.37
C ILE A 5 3.43 -5.86 -10.47
N MET A 6 4.15 -5.32 -11.41
CA MET A 6 5.47 -5.84 -11.71
C MET A 6 6.55 -5.36 -10.78
N TYR A 7 6.39 -4.24 -10.15
CA TYR A 7 7.49 -3.67 -9.43
C TYR A 7 7.87 -4.40 -8.14
N PRO A 8 7.02 -5.17 -7.48
CA PRO A 8 7.51 -5.91 -6.33
C PRO A 8 8.65 -6.85 -6.65
N THR A 9 8.79 -7.25 -7.90
CA THR A 9 9.85 -8.16 -8.30
C THR A 9 11.16 -7.47 -8.61
N VAL A 10 11.17 -6.14 -8.73
CA VAL A 10 12.38 -5.44 -9.12
C VAL A 10 13.02 -4.65 -8.01
N ASN A 11 12.33 -4.47 -6.91
CA ASN A 11 12.78 -3.54 -5.88
C ASN A 11 14.05 -3.96 -5.18
N GLY A 12 14.38 -5.24 -5.11
CA GLY A 12 15.49 -5.72 -4.33
C GLY A 12 16.82 -5.15 -4.78
N PHE A 13 17.09 -5.21 -6.08
CA PHE A 13 18.35 -4.74 -6.58
C PHE A 13 18.33 -3.33 -7.06
N LEU A 14 17.18 -2.90 -7.50
CA LEU A 14 17.10 -1.69 -8.29
C LEU A 14 16.60 -0.48 -7.53
N GLY A 15 16.38 -0.61 -6.24
CA GLY A 15 15.96 0.46 -5.36
C GLY A 15 15.74 1.82 -6.00
N SER A 16 16.76 2.67 -6.00
CA SER A 16 16.67 4.02 -6.54
C SER A 16 16.34 4.05 -8.02
N ALA A 17 16.92 3.13 -8.78
CA ALA A 17 16.66 3.10 -10.22
C ALA A 17 15.21 2.70 -10.51
N ALA A 18 14.69 1.73 -9.77
CA ALA A 18 13.29 1.34 -9.92
C ALA A 18 12.36 2.49 -9.58
N ILE A 19 12.66 3.22 -8.53
CA ILE A 19 11.85 4.38 -8.11
C ILE A 19 11.87 5.44 -9.22
N GLN A 20 13.02 5.74 -9.79
CA GLN A 20 13.11 6.71 -10.86
C GLN A 20 12.30 6.30 -12.08
N VAL A 21 12.34 5.01 -12.44
CA VAL A 21 11.56 4.50 -13.55
C VAL A 21 10.07 4.62 -13.26
N ILE A 22 9.65 4.19 -12.07
CA ILE A 22 8.24 4.25 -11.68
C ILE A 22 7.72 5.70 -11.76
N ARG A 23 8.50 6.66 -11.29
CA ARG A 23 8.08 8.06 -11.28
C ARG A 23 7.97 8.67 -12.66
N GLN A 24 8.53 8.04 -13.69
CA GLN A 24 8.40 8.52 -15.06
C GLN A 24 7.08 8.12 -15.72
N TYR A 25 6.30 7.26 -15.06
CA TYR A 25 5.05 6.76 -15.61
C TYR A 25 3.86 7.25 -14.81
N SER A 26 2.71 7.25 -15.44
CA SER A 26 1.43 7.48 -14.79
C SER A 26 0.62 6.21 -14.95
N PHE A 27 0.28 5.58 -13.82
CA PHE A 27 -0.45 4.33 -13.82
C PHE A 27 -1.91 4.56 -13.52
N ASP A 28 -2.79 3.73 -14.05
CA ASP A 28 -4.20 3.79 -13.70
C ASP A 28 -4.41 3.29 -12.28
N ARG A 29 -3.73 2.21 -11.90
CA ARG A 29 -3.91 1.57 -10.60
C ARG A 29 -2.57 1.09 -10.04
N ALA A 30 -2.46 1.17 -8.73
CA ALA A 30 -1.40 0.53 -7.98
C ALA A 30 -2.03 -0.38 -6.94
N CYS A 31 -1.56 -1.62 -6.88
CA CYS A 31 -2.00 -2.59 -5.89
C CYS A 31 -0.78 -3.02 -5.07
N MET A 32 -0.78 -2.65 -3.80
CA MET A 32 0.36 -2.89 -2.91
C MET A 32 0.10 -4.10 -2.04
N GLY A 33 1.00 -5.08 -2.11
CA GLY A 33 0.95 -6.25 -1.24
C GLY A 33 1.89 -6.11 -0.06
N SER A 34 1.88 -7.12 0.82
CA SER A 34 2.80 -7.23 1.96
C SER A 34 2.84 -5.99 2.84
N CYS A 35 1.67 -5.48 3.18
CA CYS A 35 1.53 -4.28 3.99
C CYS A 35 0.94 -4.62 5.34
N GLY A 36 1.22 -3.77 6.33
CA GLY A 36 0.53 -3.74 7.61
C GLY A 36 -0.11 -2.38 7.81
N ILE A 37 -0.73 -2.20 8.96
CA ILE A 37 -1.40 -0.94 9.29
C ILE A 37 -1.00 -0.52 10.70
N ASP A 38 -0.68 0.76 10.85
CA ASP A 38 -0.59 1.37 12.18
C ASP A 38 -1.93 2.03 12.47
N MET A 39 -2.66 1.42 13.41
CA MET A 39 -4.00 1.88 13.76
C MET A 39 -3.99 3.19 14.53
N MET A 40 -2.87 3.52 15.15
CA MET A 40 -2.77 4.72 15.98
C MET A 40 -2.64 5.98 15.15
N ASP A 41 -1.79 5.96 14.13
CA ASP A 41 -1.58 7.13 13.30
C ASP A 41 -2.15 6.99 11.89
N HIS A 42 -2.88 5.91 11.63
CA HIS A 42 -3.58 5.66 10.36
C HIS A 42 -2.62 5.65 9.17
N THR A 43 -1.55 4.89 9.30
CA THR A 43 -0.58 4.74 8.21
C THR A 43 -0.54 3.31 7.71
N VAL A 44 -0.07 3.16 6.47
CA VAL A 44 0.21 1.86 5.89
C VAL A 44 1.71 1.61 6.03
N THR A 45 2.06 0.42 6.48
CA THR A 45 3.44 0.11 6.86
C THR A 45 3.97 -1.07 6.08
N THR A 46 5.28 -1.17 6.00
CA THR A 46 5.95 -2.31 5.39
C THR A 46 7.26 -2.58 6.14
N LEU A 47 7.87 -3.72 5.87
CA LEU A 47 9.01 -4.17 6.65
C LEU A 47 10.28 -3.38 6.35
N GLY A 48 10.56 -3.10 5.09
CA GLY A 48 11.82 -2.48 4.71
C GLY A 48 11.67 -1.10 4.12
N VAL A 49 12.70 -0.26 4.33
CA VAL A 49 12.69 1.11 3.83
C VAL A 49 12.68 1.15 2.31
N GLU A 50 13.51 0.33 1.67
CA GLU A 50 13.57 0.33 0.20
C GLU A 50 12.26 -0.12 -0.41
N ASP A 51 11.67 -1.17 0.15
CA ASP A 51 10.37 -1.64 -0.27
C ASP A 51 9.31 -0.55 -0.09
N GLY A 52 9.36 0.14 1.04
CA GLY A 52 8.43 1.23 1.33
C GLY A 52 8.58 2.40 0.37
N LEU A 53 9.80 2.78 0.05
CA LEU A 53 10.04 3.87 -0.89
C LEU A 53 9.55 3.51 -2.30
N THR A 54 9.73 2.26 -2.71
CA THR A 54 9.24 1.79 -4.00
C THR A 54 7.71 1.80 -4.04
N LYS A 55 7.08 1.31 -2.99
CA LYS A 55 5.61 1.32 -2.89
C LYS A 55 5.07 2.75 -2.87
N LYS A 56 5.73 3.65 -2.15
CA LYS A 56 5.32 5.05 -2.12
C LYS A 56 5.40 5.68 -3.50
N ALA A 57 6.47 5.40 -4.25
CA ALA A 57 6.62 5.92 -5.60
C ALA A 57 5.48 5.42 -6.50
N ALA A 58 5.12 4.15 -6.40
CA ALA A 58 4.04 3.58 -7.18
C ALA A 58 2.69 4.23 -6.83
N ILE A 59 2.43 4.43 -5.56
CA ILE A 59 1.20 5.08 -5.12
C ILE A 59 1.13 6.51 -5.65
N GLU A 60 2.21 7.27 -5.50
CA GLU A 60 2.24 8.67 -5.94
C GLU A 60 2.12 8.80 -7.45
N SER A 61 2.45 7.76 -8.20
CA SER A 61 2.40 7.76 -9.66
C SER A 61 1.10 7.16 -10.21
N SER A 62 0.15 6.81 -9.36
CA SER A 62 -1.06 6.11 -9.76
C SER A 62 -2.31 6.93 -9.46
N ARG A 63 -3.34 6.75 -10.30
CA ARG A 63 -4.62 7.43 -10.12
C ARG A 63 -5.46 6.77 -9.04
N HIS A 64 -5.46 5.43 -9.02
CA HIS A 64 -6.22 4.66 -8.05
C HIS A 64 -5.25 3.79 -7.27
N LYS A 65 -5.46 3.70 -5.97
CA LYS A 65 -4.47 3.16 -5.05
C LYS A 65 -5.11 2.17 -4.11
N TYR A 66 -4.63 0.92 -4.15
CA TYR A 66 -5.19 -0.16 -3.37
C TYR A 66 -4.09 -0.90 -2.63
N ALA A 67 -4.42 -1.38 -1.43
CA ALA A 67 -3.61 -2.36 -0.73
C ALA A 67 -4.30 -3.70 -0.82
N VAL A 68 -3.52 -4.77 -0.91
CA VAL A 68 -4.02 -6.14 -0.88
C VAL A 68 -3.43 -6.77 0.37
N MET A 69 -4.26 -7.19 1.30
CA MET A 69 -3.76 -7.75 2.54
C MET A 69 -4.70 -8.80 3.11
N GLU A 70 -4.11 -9.82 3.74
CA GLU A 70 -4.87 -10.80 4.48
C GLU A 70 -5.39 -10.17 5.77
N ARG A 71 -6.44 -10.77 6.33
CA ARG A 71 -7.12 -10.23 7.51
C ARG A 71 -6.17 -9.92 8.66
N GLU A 72 -5.23 -10.80 8.93
CA GLU A 72 -4.32 -10.61 10.07
C GLU A 72 -3.42 -9.39 9.90
N LYS A 73 -3.18 -8.94 8.68
CA LYS A 73 -2.32 -7.79 8.42
C LYS A 73 -2.93 -6.47 8.87
N PHE A 74 -4.22 -6.42 9.07
CA PHE A 74 -4.85 -5.23 9.66
C PHE A 74 -4.37 -4.98 11.10
N TYR A 75 -3.80 -6.00 11.72
CA TYR A 75 -3.34 -5.94 13.11
C TYR A 75 -1.83 -5.95 13.24
N PHE A 76 -1.11 -5.87 12.11
CA PHE A 76 0.34 -5.83 12.08
C PHE A 76 0.82 -4.43 11.79
N ASN A 77 1.69 -3.92 12.65
CA ASN A 77 2.33 -2.65 12.48
C ASN A 77 3.80 -2.91 12.14
N GLU A 78 4.13 -2.84 10.85
CA GLU A 78 5.49 -3.04 10.39
C GLU A 78 6.36 -1.82 10.69
N SER A 79 7.66 -1.93 10.42
CA SER A 79 8.61 -0.94 10.91
C SER A 79 8.66 0.36 10.11
N TYR A 80 8.28 0.36 8.85
CA TYR A 80 8.38 1.55 8.01
C TYR A 80 7.03 2.00 7.50
N LYS A 81 6.68 3.24 7.78
CA LYS A 81 5.43 3.85 7.34
C LYS A 81 5.65 4.47 5.97
N PHE A 82 4.93 4.00 4.95
CA PHE A 82 5.18 4.49 3.61
C PHE A 82 4.06 5.35 3.03
N THR A 83 2.86 5.28 3.57
CA THR A 83 1.79 6.17 3.13
C THR A 83 0.72 6.27 4.20
N GLN A 84 -0.13 7.28 4.08
CA GLN A 84 -1.29 7.44 4.94
C GLN A 84 -2.41 6.54 4.46
N LEU A 85 -3.23 6.02 5.37
CA LEU A 85 -4.37 5.18 5.00
C LEU A 85 -5.33 5.90 4.07
N ASP A 86 -5.57 7.18 4.31
CA ASP A 86 -6.53 7.94 3.51
C ASP A 86 -6.02 8.27 2.10
N GLU A 87 -4.77 7.93 1.79
CA GLU A 87 -4.27 7.99 0.42
C GLU A 87 -4.78 6.83 -0.43
N LEU A 88 -5.28 5.77 0.20
CA LEU A 88 -5.78 4.60 -0.51
C LEU A 88 -7.24 4.79 -0.89
N ASP A 89 -7.59 4.35 -2.09
CA ASP A 89 -8.99 4.24 -2.51
C ASP A 89 -9.66 3.04 -1.87
N GLY A 90 -8.91 1.97 -1.66
CA GLY A 90 -9.47 0.78 -1.05
C GLY A 90 -8.44 -0.23 -0.62
N ILE A 91 -8.94 -1.21 0.10
CA ILE A 91 -8.17 -2.37 0.55
C ILE A 91 -8.92 -3.62 0.11
N ILE A 92 -8.21 -4.52 -0.55
CA ILE A 92 -8.74 -5.80 -1.00
C ILE A 92 -8.25 -6.84 -0.01
N THR A 93 -9.16 -7.57 0.60
CA THR A 93 -8.83 -8.54 1.62
C THR A 93 -9.57 -9.87 1.41
N ASP A 94 -9.01 -10.94 1.96
CA ASP A 94 -9.67 -12.25 1.92
C ASP A 94 -10.81 -12.32 2.93
N GLU A 95 -10.70 -11.60 4.04
CA GLU A 95 -11.70 -11.61 5.10
C GLU A 95 -11.71 -10.24 5.78
N PHE A 96 -12.89 -9.69 6.01
CA PHE A 96 -13.00 -8.36 6.62
C PHE A 96 -12.53 -8.39 8.08
N PRO A 97 -11.83 -7.33 8.49
CA PRO A 97 -11.42 -7.21 9.89
C PRO A 97 -12.61 -6.88 10.80
N ASP A 98 -12.32 -6.72 12.08
CA ASP A 98 -13.34 -6.38 13.07
C ASP A 98 -14.07 -5.09 12.73
N GLN A 99 -15.28 -4.96 13.26
CA GLN A 99 -16.13 -3.80 12.94
C GLN A 99 -15.46 -2.48 13.27
N SER A 100 -14.67 -2.43 14.35
CA SER A 100 -13.98 -1.20 14.71
C SER A 100 -12.97 -0.76 13.64
N VAL A 101 -12.30 -1.71 13.01
CA VAL A 101 -11.38 -1.42 11.91
C VAL A 101 -12.17 -0.99 10.67
N GLN A 102 -13.26 -1.67 10.37
CA GLN A 102 -14.13 -1.31 9.27
C GLN A 102 -14.65 0.12 9.41
N ASP A 103 -15.08 0.48 10.62
CA ASP A 103 -15.60 1.83 10.89
C ASP A 103 -14.51 2.89 10.71
N MET A 104 -13.31 2.59 11.16
CA MET A 104 -12.18 3.51 11.00
C MET A 104 -11.87 3.73 9.53
N LEU A 105 -11.80 2.66 8.74
CA LEU A 105 -11.54 2.77 7.31
C LEU A 105 -12.64 3.55 6.59
N ASP A 106 -13.88 3.29 6.96
CA ASP A 106 -15.01 4.00 6.39
C ASP A 106 -14.92 5.49 6.68
N SER A 107 -14.54 5.86 7.90
CA SER A 107 -14.39 7.26 8.29
C SER A 107 -13.27 7.96 7.51
N LEU A 108 -12.30 7.21 7.04
CA LEU A 108 -11.19 7.74 6.24
C LEU A 108 -11.49 7.71 4.72
N GLY A 109 -12.64 7.21 4.33
CA GLY A 109 -13.00 7.12 2.93
C GLY A 109 -12.33 5.95 2.20
N VAL A 110 -11.87 4.94 2.93
CA VAL A 110 -11.20 3.77 2.35
C VAL A 110 -12.20 2.63 2.24
N THR A 111 -12.42 2.15 1.04
CA THR A 111 -13.40 1.09 0.80
C THR A 111 -12.75 -0.29 1.01
N LEU A 112 -13.48 -1.19 1.66
CA LEU A 112 -13.08 -2.59 1.78
C LEU A 112 -13.77 -3.42 0.69
N TYR A 113 -12.98 -4.28 0.07
CA TYR A 113 -13.47 -5.19 -0.97
C TYR A 113 -13.29 -6.64 -0.60
#